data_e8cea9981a927e91e5101e0485835185
#
_entry.id   e8cea9981a927e91e5101e0485835185
#
_cell.length_a   1.000
_cell.length_b   1.000
_cell.length_c   1.000
_cell.angle_alpha   90.00
_cell.angle_beta   90.00
_cell.angle_gamma   90.00
#
_symmetry.space_group_name_H-M   'P 1'
#
loop_
_entity.id
_entity.type
_entity.pdbx_description
1 polymer ?
#
loop_
_entity_poly.entity_id
_entity_poly.type
_entity_poly.pdbx_seq_one_letter_code
_entity_poly.pdbx_strand_id
1 'polypeptide(L)'
;IDSAIVATIAADALGPENVRCVMLPSEYTSQSSLEDAKAVAENLGARYDYVPIKEGRDAVTNTLAPLFEGREPDITEENLQSRLRGLLLMALSNKFGEMLLTTGNKSEVAVGYATIYGDMSGGYNPIKDLYKTRVYESGRWGNENHRPWMMEPAGEVSPVRVIEKPPSAELKPGQKDSDSLPDYPVLDGILDILIDQDGSIEDCIYAGYTREDANSVEH
;
A
#
# COMPACT_ATOMS: atom_id res chain seq x y z
N ILE A 1 -1.55 -1.84 6.17
CA ILE A 1 -0.54 -1.24 7.05
C ILE A 1 0.14 -0.03 6.41
N ASP A 2 0.55 -0.06 5.14
CA ASP A 2 1.35 0.98 4.49
C ASP A 2 0.65 2.35 4.51
N SER A 3 -0.60 2.42 4.06
CA SER A 3 -1.38 3.67 4.09
C SER A 3 -1.64 4.18 5.51
N ALA A 4 -1.76 3.29 6.50
CA ALA A 4 -1.91 3.66 7.89
C ALA A 4 -0.63 4.34 8.42
N ILE A 5 0.55 3.77 8.13
CA ILE A 5 1.84 4.36 8.50
C ILE A 5 2.07 5.70 7.80
N VAL A 6 1.75 5.80 6.50
CA VAL A 6 1.84 7.08 5.78
C VAL A 6 0.92 8.14 6.39
N ALA A 7 -0.31 7.79 6.76
CA ALA A 7 -1.23 8.70 7.43
C ALA A 7 -0.71 9.13 8.80
N THR A 8 -0.14 8.21 9.58
CA THR A 8 0.47 8.48 10.88
C THR A 8 1.66 9.45 10.73
N ILE A 9 2.61 9.17 9.83
CA ILE A 9 3.75 10.05 9.55
C ILE A 9 3.29 11.44 9.12
N ALA A 10 2.26 11.51 8.26
CA ALA A 10 1.72 12.79 7.81
C ALA A 10 1.06 13.57 8.96
N ALA A 11 0.28 12.90 9.81
CA ALA A 11 -0.35 13.53 10.97
C ALA A 11 0.67 14.00 12.00
N ASP A 12 1.73 13.18 12.23
CA ASP A 12 2.83 13.59 13.12
C ASP A 12 3.59 14.81 12.60
N ALA A 13 3.85 14.87 11.30
CA ALA A 13 4.64 15.95 10.70
C ALA A 13 3.85 17.25 10.48
N LEU A 14 2.55 17.17 10.23
CA LEU A 14 1.75 18.30 9.72
C LEU A 14 0.59 18.69 10.64
N GLY A 15 0.26 17.86 11.61
CA GLY A 15 -0.97 17.92 12.39
C GLY A 15 -2.14 17.19 11.69
N PRO A 16 -2.94 16.43 12.45
CA PRO A 16 -4.03 15.62 11.92
C PRO A 16 -5.09 16.44 11.16
N GLU A 17 -5.29 17.70 11.51
CA GLU A 17 -6.23 18.62 10.83
C GLU A 17 -5.81 18.93 9.37
N ASN A 18 -4.54 18.71 9.03
CA ASN A 18 -3.99 18.89 7.68
C ASN A 18 -3.89 17.58 6.89
N VAL A 19 -4.39 16.47 7.44
CA VAL A 19 -4.38 15.16 6.80
C VAL A 19 -5.78 14.72 6.41
N ARG A 20 -5.90 14.23 5.18
CA ARG A 20 -7.14 13.70 4.62
C ARG A 20 -6.93 12.24 4.20
N CYS A 21 -7.64 11.34 4.83
CA CYS A 21 -7.68 9.93 4.47
C CYS A 21 -8.86 9.68 3.54
N VAL A 22 -8.62 9.00 2.42
CA VAL A 22 -9.67 8.69 1.44
C VAL A 22 -9.75 7.18 1.24
N MET A 23 -10.88 6.58 1.61
CA MET A 23 -11.16 5.17 1.37
C MET A 23 -11.87 5.00 0.02
N LEU A 24 -11.28 4.20 -0.88
CA LEU A 24 -11.76 3.96 -2.24
C LEU A 24 -12.08 2.46 -2.44
N PRO A 25 -13.15 1.95 -1.83
CA PRO A 25 -13.44 0.52 -1.88
C PRO A 25 -13.99 0.05 -3.22
N SER A 26 -13.65 -1.20 -3.55
CA SER A 26 -14.33 -2.01 -4.56
C SER A 26 -15.18 -3.08 -3.89
N GLU A 27 -15.82 -3.95 -4.68
CA GLU A 27 -16.53 -5.13 -4.15
C GLU A 27 -15.61 -6.19 -3.53
N TYR A 28 -14.31 -6.12 -3.78
CA TYR A 28 -13.31 -7.03 -3.22
C TYR A 28 -12.75 -6.53 -1.89
N THR A 29 -13.03 -5.29 -1.54
CA THR A 29 -12.58 -4.70 -0.26
C THR A 29 -13.30 -5.36 0.89
N SER A 30 -12.55 -5.98 1.80
CA SER A 30 -13.12 -6.66 2.95
C SER A 30 -13.75 -5.69 3.95
N GLN A 31 -14.78 -6.16 4.66
CA GLN A 31 -15.41 -5.37 5.72
C GLN A 31 -14.40 -4.93 6.78
N SER A 32 -13.46 -5.81 7.14
CA SER A 32 -12.38 -5.48 8.07
C SER A 32 -11.50 -4.34 7.59
N SER A 33 -11.17 -4.26 6.28
CA SER A 33 -10.40 -3.15 5.73
C SER A 33 -11.15 -1.82 5.80
N LEU A 34 -12.47 -1.83 5.61
CA LEU A 34 -13.31 -0.62 5.74
C LEU A 34 -13.30 -0.10 7.19
N GLU A 35 -13.49 -1.01 8.14
CA GLU A 35 -13.47 -0.70 9.56
C GLU A 35 -12.09 -0.20 10.02
N ASP A 36 -11.03 -0.87 9.58
CA ASP A 36 -9.66 -0.53 9.94
C ASP A 36 -9.24 0.83 9.39
N ALA A 37 -9.54 1.12 8.12
CA ALA A 37 -9.23 2.41 7.52
C ALA A 37 -9.95 3.57 8.24
N LYS A 38 -11.22 3.35 8.60
CA LYS A 38 -11.98 4.31 9.37
C LYS A 38 -11.40 4.50 10.78
N ALA A 39 -11.07 3.41 11.47
CA ALA A 39 -10.51 3.46 12.82
C ALA A 39 -9.16 4.19 12.84
N VAL A 40 -8.28 3.95 11.89
CA VAL A 40 -7.00 4.68 11.78
C VAL A 40 -7.23 6.18 11.62
N ALA A 41 -8.12 6.60 10.72
CA ALA A 41 -8.41 8.01 10.51
C ALA A 41 -9.04 8.67 11.77
N GLU A 42 -9.97 7.98 12.45
CA GLU A 42 -10.60 8.45 13.68
C GLU A 42 -9.58 8.53 14.83
N ASN A 43 -8.73 7.53 15.00
CA ASN A 43 -7.69 7.52 16.04
C ASN A 43 -6.67 8.64 15.82
N LEU A 44 -6.32 8.94 14.58
CA LEU A 44 -5.48 10.08 14.23
C LEU A 44 -6.17 11.44 14.42
N GLY A 45 -7.49 11.48 14.42
CA GLY A 45 -8.25 12.74 14.35
C GLY A 45 -8.20 13.39 12.95
N ALA A 46 -7.84 12.63 11.93
CA ALA A 46 -7.75 13.08 10.55
C ALA A 46 -9.12 13.04 9.84
N ARG A 47 -9.25 13.85 8.79
CA ARG A 47 -10.45 13.81 7.94
C ARG A 47 -10.55 12.47 7.21
N TYR A 48 -11.74 11.87 7.21
CA TYR A 48 -12.04 10.63 6.50
C TYR A 48 -13.12 10.83 5.46
N ASP A 49 -12.84 10.46 4.20
CA ASP A 49 -13.81 10.44 3.11
C ASP A 49 -13.96 9.02 2.54
N TYR A 50 -15.17 8.66 2.16
CA TYR A 50 -15.51 7.35 1.60
C TYR A 50 -16.01 7.54 0.16
N VAL A 51 -15.28 7.01 -0.82
CA VAL A 51 -15.52 7.19 -2.26
C VAL A 51 -15.46 5.83 -2.96
N PRO A 52 -16.57 5.09 -3.09
CA PRO A 52 -16.58 3.79 -3.75
C PRO A 52 -16.27 3.91 -5.24
N ILE A 53 -15.44 2.99 -5.76
CA ILE A 53 -14.99 3.03 -7.15
C ILE A 53 -15.88 2.24 -8.12
N LYS A 54 -16.87 1.52 -7.64
CA LYS A 54 -17.67 0.56 -8.44
C LYS A 54 -18.28 1.18 -9.68
N GLU A 55 -18.99 2.31 -9.55
CA GLU A 55 -19.65 2.94 -10.69
C GLU A 55 -18.65 3.39 -11.77
N GLY A 56 -17.54 4.00 -11.36
CA GLY A 56 -16.48 4.42 -12.28
C GLY A 56 -15.84 3.23 -12.99
N ARG A 57 -15.55 2.16 -12.24
CA ARG A 57 -15.01 0.92 -12.81
C ARG A 57 -15.98 0.30 -13.82
N ASP A 58 -17.24 0.17 -13.46
CA ASP A 58 -18.27 -0.42 -14.32
C ASP A 58 -18.44 0.42 -15.62
N ALA A 59 -18.39 1.75 -15.52
CA ALA A 59 -18.43 2.62 -16.69
C ALA A 59 -17.26 2.39 -17.65
N VAL A 60 -16.03 2.31 -17.15
CA VAL A 60 -14.84 2.03 -17.97
C VAL A 60 -14.91 0.63 -18.56
N THR A 61 -15.24 -0.39 -17.76
CA THR A 61 -15.37 -1.78 -18.21
C THR A 61 -16.42 -1.88 -19.34
N ASN A 62 -17.59 -1.29 -19.19
CA ASN A 62 -18.63 -1.29 -20.21
C ASN A 62 -18.18 -0.58 -21.50
N THR A 63 -17.41 0.50 -21.39
CA THR A 63 -16.86 1.21 -22.55
C THR A 63 -15.88 0.35 -23.34
N LEU A 64 -15.07 -0.48 -22.65
CA LEU A 64 -14.05 -1.33 -23.25
C LEU A 64 -14.59 -2.73 -23.67
N ALA A 65 -15.75 -3.14 -23.16
CA ALA A 65 -16.30 -4.46 -23.39
C ALA A 65 -16.35 -4.90 -24.88
N PRO A 66 -16.75 -4.02 -25.85
CA PRO A 66 -16.71 -4.41 -27.26
C PRO A 66 -15.31 -4.70 -27.81
N LEU A 67 -14.26 -4.10 -27.19
CA LEU A 67 -12.87 -4.29 -27.59
C LEU A 67 -12.25 -5.55 -26.95
N PHE A 68 -12.83 -6.01 -25.84
CA PHE A 68 -12.36 -7.16 -25.07
C PHE A 68 -13.17 -8.44 -25.38
N GLU A 69 -14.07 -8.40 -26.36
CA GLU A 69 -14.87 -9.57 -26.74
C GLU A 69 -13.99 -10.80 -27.05
N GLY A 70 -14.28 -11.92 -26.39
CA GLY A 70 -13.51 -13.16 -26.51
C GLY A 70 -12.18 -13.21 -25.74
N ARG A 71 -11.92 -12.22 -24.88
CA ARG A 71 -10.78 -12.23 -23.95
C ARG A 71 -11.25 -12.60 -22.54
N GLU A 72 -10.48 -13.47 -21.88
CA GLU A 72 -10.70 -13.76 -20.46
C GLU A 72 -10.14 -12.63 -19.59
N PRO A 73 -10.74 -12.38 -18.40
CA PRO A 73 -10.20 -11.44 -17.43
C PRO A 73 -8.77 -11.81 -17.01
N ASP A 74 -7.93 -10.78 -16.83
CA ASP A 74 -6.54 -10.93 -16.42
C ASP A 74 -6.11 -9.78 -15.48
N ILE A 75 -4.82 -9.47 -15.43
CA ILE A 75 -4.27 -8.35 -14.64
C ILE A 75 -4.84 -6.98 -15.06
N THR A 76 -5.50 -6.87 -16.22
CA THR A 76 -6.08 -5.62 -16.73
C THR A 76 -7.14 -5.10 -15.78
N GLU A 77 -8.03 -5.96 -15.29
CA GLU A 77 -9.12 -5.59 -14.39
C GLU A 77 -8.61 -5.14 -13.01
N GLU A 78 -7.52 -5.74 -12.53
CA GLU A 78 -6.83 -5.33 -11.29
C GLU A 78 -6.20 -3.94 -11.48
N ASN A 79 -5.43 -3.76 -12.54
CA ASN A 79 -4.77 -2.50 -12.89
C ASN A 79 -5.76 -1.36 -13.17
N LEU A 80 -6.92 -1.66 -13.73
CA LEU A 80 -7.98 -0.68 -13.98
C LEU A 80 -8.49 -0.11 -12.65
N GLN A 81 -8.70 -0.94 -11.63
CA GLN A 81 -9.13 -0.48 -10.31
C GLN A 81 -8.06 0.41 -9.65
N SER A 82 -6.79 0.01 -9.71
CA SER A 82 -5.67 0.79 -9.16
C SER A 82 -5.57 2.16 -9.85
N ARG A 83 -5.62 2.20 -11.18
CA ARG A 83 -5.57 3.47 -11.95
C ARG A 83 -6.78 4.36 -11.72
N LEU A 84 -7.97 3.79 -11.56
CA LEU A 84 -9.16 4.55 -11.22
C LEU A 84 -9.04 5.22 -9.83
N ARG A 85 -8.47 4.52 -8.85
CA ARG A 85 -8.16 5.12 -7.54
C ARG A 85 -7.17 6.28 -7.69
N GLY A 86 -6.10 6.09 -8.47
CA GLY A 86 -5.13 7.15 -8.76
C GLY A 86 -5.79 8.38 -9.40
N LEU A 87 -6.67 8.17 -10.40
CA LEU A 87 -7.41 9.26 -11.05
C LEU A 87 -8.29 10.04 -10.06
N LEU A 88 -9.04 9.36 -9.21
CA LEU A 88 -9.93 10.00 -8.22
C LEU A 88 -9.12 10.79 -7.18
N LEU A 89 -8.03 10.22 -6.67
CA LEU A 89 -7.15 10.88 -5.72
C LEU A 89 -6.48 12.11 -6.33
N MET A 90 -5.99 12.03 -7.58
CA MET A 90 -5.40 13.17 -8.28
C MET A 90 -6.44 14.27 -8.56
N ALA A 91 -7.69 13.90 -8.84
CA ALA A 91 -8.76 14.87 -8.99
C ALA A 91 -9.05 15.63 -7.68
N LEU A 92 -9.06 14.94 -6.54
CA LEU A 92 -9.17 15.56 -5.22
C LEU A 92 -7.97 16.47 -4.94
N SER A 93 -6.75 15.98 -5.17
CA SER A 93 -5.50 16.75 -5.03
C SER A 93 -5.58 18.08 -5.81
N ASN A 94 -5.93 18.02 -7.09
CA ASN A 94 -6.06 19.22 -7.92
C ASN A 94 -7.19 20.16 -7.47
N LYS A 95 -8.30 19.61 -7.03
CA LYS A 95 -9.47 20.41 -6.65
C LYS A 95 -9.27 21.17 -5.35
N PHE A 96 -8.58 20.56 -4.39
CA PHE A 96 -8.40 21.10 -3.04
C PHE A 96 -7.00 21.68 -2.80
N GLY A 97 -6.07 21.53 -3.73
CA GLY A 97 -4.68 21.96 -3.57
C GLY A 97 -3.91 21.11 -2.55
N GLU A 98 -4.34 19.88 -2.34
CA GLU A 98 -3.73 18.93 -1.41
C GLU A 98 -2.68 18.09 -2.12
N MET A 99 -1.55 17.81 -1.45
CA MET A 99 -0.54 16.90 -1.99
C MET A 99 -0.98 15.45 -1.76
N LEU A 100 -1.04 14.65 -2.82
CA LEU A 100 -1.25 13.22 -2.72
C LEU A 100 0.04 12.52 -2.27
N LEU A 101 -0.03 11.75 -1.19
CA LEU A 101 1.05 10.87 -0.73
C LEU A 101 0.83 9.47 -1.29
N THR A 102 1.90 8.84 -1.80
CA THR A 102 1.89 7.44 -2.18
C THR A 102 2.28 6.56 -0.99
N THR A 103 1.90 5.29 -1.03
CA THR A 103 2.06 4.36 0.08
C THR A 103 2.87 3.12 -0.28
N GLY A 104 3.55 3.13 -1.43
CA GLY A 104 4.42 2.03 -1.85
C GLY A 104 5.68 1.96 -0.98
N ASN A 105 5.98 0.79 -0.45
CA ASN A 105 7.20 0.52 0.30
C ASN A 105 8.32 0.02 -0.63
N LYS A 106 9.55 -0.07 -0.09
CA LYS A 106 10.75 -0.47 -0.85
C LYS A 106 10.61 -1.88 -1.43
N SER A 107 10.06 -2.83 -0.67
CA SER A 107 9.91 -4.22 -1.09
C SER A 107 9.02 -4.34 -2.33
N GLU A 108 7.84 -3.71 -2.31
CA GLU A 108 6.88 -3.72 -3.42
C GLU A 108 7.45 -3.04 -4.67
N VAL A 109 8.07 -1.87 -4.50
CA VAL A 109 8.64 -1.10 -5.61
C VAL A 109 9.82 -1.84 -6.25
N ALA A 110 10.67 -2.49 -5.46
CA ALA A 110 11.86 -3.18 -5.96
C ALA A 110 11.52 -4.36 -6.89
N VAL A 111 10.43 -5.08 -6.60
CA VAL A 111 9.99 -6.24 -7.42
C VAL A 111 8.87 -5.87 -8.42
N GLY A 112 8.55 -4.59 -8.54
CA GLY A 112 7.50 -4.14 -9.46
C GLY A 112 6.08 -4.54 -9.05
N TYR A 113 5.85 -4.87 -7.77
CA TYR A 113 4.50 -5.16 -7.25
C TYR A 113 3.73 -3.85 -7.02
N ALA A 114 3.52 -3.13 -8.11
CA ALA A 114 2.88 -1.82 -8.13
C ALA A 114 2.28 -1.54 -9.51
N THR A 115 1.25 -0.70 -9.57
CA THR A 115 0.60 -0.31 -10.82
C THR A 115 1.01 1.10 -11.21
N ILE A 116 1.71 1.24 -12.36
CA ILE A 116 2.05 2.54 -12.92
C ILE A 116 0.77 3.35 -13.17
N TYR A 117 0.76 4.62 -12.72
CA TYR A 117 -0.39 5.53 -12.76
C TYR A 117 -1.58 5.08 -11.90
N GLY A 118 -1.38 4.08 -11.02
CA GLY A 118 -2.35 3.63 -10.04
C GLY A 118 -1.92 4.01 -8.63
N ASP A 119 -1.54 3.03 -7.84
CA ASP A 119 -1.03 3.17 -6.47
C ASP A 119 0.31 3.93 -6.37
N MET A 120 1.05 4.05 -7.48
CA MET A 120 2.24 4.90 -7.58
C MET A 120 1.92 6.39 -7.82
N SER A 121 0.64 6.78 -7.98
CA SER A 121 0.27 8.18 -8.20
C SER A 121 0.45 9.01 -6.94
N GLY A 122 1.16 10.12 -7.03
CA GLY A 122 1.35 11.07 -5.92
C GLY A 122 2.59 11.94 -6.07
N GLY A 123 2.69 12.95 -5.21
CA GLY A 123 3.79 13.93 -5.21
C GLY A 123 4.95 13.55 -4.29
N TYR A 124 4.70 12.71 -3.28
CA TYR A 124 5.72 12.29 -2.32
C TYR A 124 5.40 10.91 -1.74
N ASN A 125 6.43 10.12 -1.48
CA ASN A 125 6.33 8.80 -0.86
C ASN A 125 7.15 8.75 0.43
N PRO A 126 6.50 8.83 1.62
CA PRO A 126 7.20 8.87 2.91
C PRO A 126 7.93 7.57 3.28
N ILE A 127 7.49 6.42 2.77
CA ILE A 127 8.00 5.10 3.14
C ILE A 127 8.74 4.38 2.00
N LYS A 128 9.12 5.11 0.94
CA LYS A 128 9.76 4.52 -0.26
C LYS A 128 11.07 3.77 0.02
N ASP A 129 11.76 4.14 1.10
CA ASP A 129 13.03 3.54 1.50
C ASP A 129 12.87 2.49 2.62
N LEU A 130 11.64 2.21 3.07
CA LEU A 130 11.37 1.22 4.10
C LEU A 130 10.98 -0.13 3.47
N TYR A 131 11.66 -1.19 3.86
CA TYR A 131 11.20 -2.55 3.60
C TYR A 131 9.89 -2.85 4.34
N LYS A 132 9.09 -3.77 3.81
CA LYS A 132 7.78 -4.14 4.40
C LYS A 132 7.88 -4.55 5.87
N THR A 133 8.92 -5.31 6.22
CA THR A 133 9.20 -5.70 7.61
C THR A 133 9.40 -4.48 8.50
N ARG A 134 10.09 -3.45 8.02
CA ARG A 134 10.29 -2.19 8.73
C ARG A 134 9.00 -1.36 8.85
N VAL A 135 8.13 -1.44 7.86
CA VAL A 135 6.79 -0.81 7.96
C VAL A 135 5.99 -1.43 9.10
N TYR A 136 6.00 -2.76 9.27
CA TYR A 136 5.37 -3.44 10.39
C TYR A 136 5.99 -3.05 11.74
N GLU A 137 7.31 -3.01 11.82
CA GLU A 137 8.04 -2.57 13.02
C GLU A 137 7.67 -1.13 13.40
N SER A 138 7.62 -0.22 12.42
CA SER A 138 7.24 1.17 12.62
C SER A 138 5.83 1.31 13.18
N GLY A 139 4.88 0.49 12.70
CA GLY A 139 3.51 0.48 13.19
C GLY A 139 3.41 0.05 14.65
N ARG A 140 4.12 -1.01 15.03
CA ARG A 140 4.19 -1.46 16.43
C ARG A 140 4.84 -0.41 17.33
N TRP A 141 5.97 0.11 16.86
CA TRP A 141 6.73 1.13 17.60
C TRP A 141 5.89 2.41 17.82
N GLY A 142 5.18 2.90 16.81
CA GLY A 142 4.35 4.10 16.89
C GLY A 142 3.25 3.98 17.95
N ASN A 143 2.55 2.85 17.99
CA ASN A 143 1.50 2.60 18.99
C ASN A 143 2.01 2.63 20.45
N GLU A 144 3.29 2.33 20.67
CA GLU A 144 3.89 2.19 22.00
C GLU A 144 4.73 3.39 22.43
N ASN A 145 5.17 4.23 21.50
CA ASN A 145 6.28 5.16 21.74
C ASN A 145 5.97 6.62 21.35
N HIS A 146 4.79 7.13 21.70
CA HIS A 146 4.49 8.55 21.50
C HIS A 146 5.53 9.44 22.18
N ARG A 147 5.99 10.51 21.50
CA ARG A 147 6.98 11.46 21.97
C ARG A 147 6.38 12.87 22.06
N PRO A 148 6.88 13.75 22.98
CA PRO A 148 6.31 15.09 23.20
C PRO A 148 6.34 16.05 21.98
N TRP A 149 7.13 15.74 20.96
CA TRP A 149 7.19 16.53 19.72
C TRP A 149 6.30 16.01 18.61
N MET A 150 5.69 14.84 18.76
CA MET A 150 4.76 14.28 17.82
C MET A 150 3.43 15.02 17.84
N MET A 151 2.92 15.38 16.68
CA MET A 151 1.66 16.11 16.54
C MET A 151 0.45 15.18 16.50
N GLU A 152 0.69 13.90 16.21
CA GLU A 152 -0.35 12.87 16.26
C GLU A 152 -0.83 12.62 17.71
N PRO A 153 -2.05 12.12 17.92
CA PRO A 153 -2.53 11.71 19.23
C PRO A 153 -1.70 10.55 19.82
N ALA A 154 -1.51 10.57 21.15
CA ALA A 154 -0.87 9.46 21.85
C ALA A 154 -1.78 8.23 21.93
N GLY A 155 -1.21 7.03 21.81
CA GLY A 155 -1.90 5.75 22.00
C GLY A 155 -1.92 4.87 20.75
N GLU A 156 -2.86 3.93 20.70
CA GLU A 156 -3.02 3.02 19.58
C GLU A 156 -3.62 3.74 18.37
N VAL A 157 -2.76 4.24 17.49
CA VAL A 157 -3.17 4.88 16.23
C VAL A 157 -3.55 3.84 15.19
N SER A 158 -2.71 2.83 15.01
CA SER A 158 -2.97 1.71 14.10
C SER A 158 -3.51 0.52 14.90
N PRO A 159 -4.79 0.14 14.73
CA PRO A 159 -5.32 -1.06 15.39
C PRO A 159 -4.42 -2.28 15.15
N VAL A 160 -4.24 -3.11 16.17
CA VAL A 160 -3.39 -4.32 16.11
C VAL A 160 -3.72 -5.17 14.88
N ARG A 161 -5.00 -5.26 14.52
CA ARG A 161 -5.46 -5.99 13.33
C ARG A 161 -4.85 -5.43 12.04
N VAL A 162 -4.63 -4.11 11.91
CA VAL A 162 -3.96 -3.49 10.75
C VAL A 162 -2.53 -3.97 10.61
N ILE A 163 -1.85 -4.19 11.73
CA ILE A 163 -0.46 -4.63 11.78
C ILE A 163 -0.34 -6.16 11.53
N GLU A 164 -1.32 -6.94 12.02
CA GLU A 164 -1.25 -8.42 11.98
C GLU A 164 -1.96 -9.03 10.77
N LYS A 165 -2.84 -8.28 10.10
CA LYS A 165 -3.57 -8.77 8.93
C LYS A 165 -2.59 -9.15 7.81
N PRO A 166 -2.73 -10.34 7.18
CA PRO A 166 -1.96 -10.70 6.00
C PRO A 166 -2.12 -9.64 4.90
N PRO A 167 -1.02 -9.20 4.29
CA PRO A 167 -1.05 -8.16 3.25
C PRO A 167 -1.79 -8.65 2.00
N SER A 168 -2.58 -7.76 1.42
CA SER A 168 -3.34 -8.01 0.19
C SER A 168 -3.69 -6.70 -0.49
N ALA A 169 -3.57 -6.66 -1.82
CA ALA A 169 -4.03 -5.53 -2.64
C ALA A 169 -5.56 -5.45 -2.75
N GLU A 170 -6.30 -6.51 -2.39
CA GLU A 170 -7.78 -6.61 -2.45
C GLU A 170 -8.38 -6.18 -3.82
N LEU A 171 -7.73 -6.60 -4.93
CA LEU A 171 -8.15 -6.28 -6.31
C LEU A 171 -8.94 -7.43 -6.96
N LYS A 172 -8.89 -8.63 -6.36
CA LYS A 172 -9.63 -9.83 -6.76
C LYS A 172 -10.03 -10.68 -5.54
N PRO A 173 -10.97 -11.64 -5.71
CA PRO A 173 -11.41 -12.47 -4.59
C PRO A 173 -10.28 -13.26 -3.93
N GLY A 174 -10.15 -13.14 -2.61
CA GLY A 174 -9.23 -13.94 -1.80
C GLY A 174 -7.75 -13.70 -2.03
N GLN A 175 -7.38 -12.61 -2.71
CA GLN A 175 -6.00 -12.25 -3.04
C GLN A 175 -5.13 -12.10 -1.78
N LYS A 176 -3.90 -12.59 -1.88
CA LYS A 176 -2.82 -12.36 -0.90
C LYS A 176 -1.54 -12.01 -1.65
N ASP A 177 -0.69 -11.19 -1.05
CA ASP A 177 0.60 -10.86 -1.66
C ASP A 177 1.49 -12.10 -1.80
N SER A 178 1.37 -13.07 -0.89
CA SER A 178 2.03 -14.37 -0.96
C SER A 178 1.62 -15.26 -2.16
N ASP A 179 0.59 -14.87 -2.91
CA ASP A 179 0.24 -15.55 -4.17
C ASP A 179 1.24 -15.23 -5.29
N SER A 180 2.01 -14.14 -5.15
CA SER A 180 2.92 -13.63 -6.17
C SER A 180 4.34 -13.34 -5.66
N LEU A 181 4.52 -13.21 -4.35
CA LEU A 181 5.78 -12.83 -3.70
C LEU A 181 6.18 -13.87 -2.66
N PRO A 182 7.49 -14.06 -2.40
CA PRO A 182 7.96 -14.72 -1.18
C PRO A 182 7.42 -14.01 0.07
N ASP A 183 7.43 -14.72 1.21
CA ASP A 183 7.12 -14.08 2.50
C ASP A 183 8.04 -12.86 2.71
N TYR A 184 7.49 -11.75 3.18
CA TYR A 184 8.23 -10.48 3.27
C TYR A 184 9.55 -10.57 4.05
N PRO A 185 9.71 -11.34 5.14
CA PRO A 185 11.03 -11.51 5.77
C PRO A 185 12.09 -12.11 4.84
N VAL A 186 11.69 -13.02 3.94
CA VAL A 186 12.58 -13.63 2.93
C VAL A 186 12.84 -12.63 1.82
N LEU A 187 11.80 -12.02 1.29
CA LEU A 187 11.89 -11.01 0.24
C LEU A 187 12.81 -9.86 0.63
N ASP A 188 12.56 -9.27 1.81
CA ASP A 188 13.33 -8.11 2.29
C ASP A 188 14.79 -8.47 2.56
N GLY A 189 15.06 -9.67 3.08
CA GLY A 189 16.43 -10.11 3.29
C GLY A 189 17.21 -10.37 1.99
N ILE A 190 16.55 -10.87 0.95
CA ILE A 190 17.16 -11.02 -0.39
C ILE A 190 17.39 -9.64 -1.02
N LEU A 191 16.41 -8.74 -0.95
CA LEU A 191 16.53 -7.38 -1.48
C LEU A 191 17.63 -6.58 -0.77
N ASP A 192 17.80 -6.73 0.53
CA ASP A 192 18.89 -6.11 1.28
C ASP A 192 20.26 -6.52 0.72
N ILE A 193 20.46 -7.81 0.43
CA ILE A 193 21.71 -8.31 -0.17
C ILE A 193 21.88 -7.79 -1.59
N LEU A 194 20.86 -7.93 -2.45
CA LEU A 194 20.98 -7.59 -3.87
C LEU A 194 21.05 -6.08 -4.13
N ILE A 195 20.34 -5.27 -3.35
CA ILE A 195 20.19 -3.82 -3.60
C ILE A 195 21.09 -3.01 -2.67
N ASP A 196 20.99 -3.22 -1.33
CA ASP A 196 21.67 -2.35 -0.37
C ASP A 196 23.13 -2.72 -0.20
N GLN A 197 23.47 -4.02 -0.37
CA GLN A 197 24.84 -4.51 -0.27
C GLN A 197 25.52 -4.70 -1.64
N ASP A 198 24.80 -4.46 -2.75
CA ASP A 198 25.28 -4.69 -4.13
C ASP A 198 25.79 -6.14 -4.32
N GLY A 199 25.11 -7.10 -3.67
CA GLY A 199 25.48 -8.50 -3.65
C GLY A 199 24.93 -9.29 -4.84
N SER A 200 25.24 -10.58 -4.87
CA SER A 200 24.85 -11.52 -5.93
C SER A 200 23.86 -12.58 -5.42
N ILE A 201 23.27 -13.34 -6.36
CA ILE A 201 22.46 -14.53 -6.03
C ILE A 201 23.26 -15.53 -5.17
N GLU A 202 24.57 -15.69 -5.43
CA GLU A 202 25.43 -16.56 -4.65
C GLU A 202 25.57 -16.08 -3.20
N ASP A 203 25.59 -14.75 -2.98
CA ASP A 203 25.61 -14.17 -1.63
C ASP A 203 24.29 -14.44 -0.90
N CYS A 204 23.16 -14.39 -1.59
CA CYS A 204 21.87 -14.79 -1.03
C CYS A 204 21.85 -16.25 -0.59
N ILE A 205 22.40 -17.15 -1.42
CA ILE A 205 22.51 -18.59 -1.09
C ILE A 205 23.44 -18.81 0.09
N TYR A 206 24.58 -18.09 0.14
CA TYR A 206 25.50 -18.16 1.26
C TYR A 206 24.86 -17.67 2.57
N ALA A 207 23.98 -16.66 2.49
CA ALA A 207 23.19 -16.17 3.62
C ALA A 207 22.06 -17.12 4.06
N GLY A 208 21.78 -18.19 3.30
CA GLY A 208 20.83 -19.24 3.66
C GLY A 208 19.48 -19.17 2.92
N TYR A 209 19.31 -18.26 1.95
CA TYR A 209 18.13 -18.21 1.10
C TYR A 209 18.17 -19.29 0.01
N THR A 210 17.02 -19.72 -0.47
CA THR A 210 16.98 -20.68 -1.57
C THR A 210 17.32 -20.00 -2.90
N ARG A 211 17.89 -20.76 -3.84
CA ARG A 211 18.14 -20.24 -5.19
C ARG A 211 16.83 -19.89 -5.92
N GLU A 212 15.76 -20.60 -5.61
CA GLU A 212 14.44 -20.35 -6.18
C GLU A 212 13.92 -18.98 -5.75
N ASP A 213 13.94 -18.69 -4.44
CA ASP A 213 13.52 -17.39 -3.92
C ASP A 213 14.39 -16.25 -4.46
N ALA A 214 15.72 -16.43 -4.43
CA ALA A 214 16.64 -15.41 -4.91
C ALA A 214 16.44 -15.08 -6.40
N ASN A 215 16.26 -16.10 -7.26
CA ASN A 215 15.98 -15.90 -8.67
C ASN A 215 14.60 -15.26 -8.92
N SER A 216 13.58 -15.59 -8.11
CA SER A 216 12.24 -14.99 -8.25
C SER A 216 12.21 -13.50 -7.92
N VAL A 217 13.14 -13.05 -7.09
CA VAL A 217 13.28 -11.64 -6.68
C VAL A 217 14.10 -10.83 -7.67
N GLU A 218 15.09 -11.45 -8.37
CA GLU A 218 15.96 -10.76 -9.35
C GLU A 218 15.21 -10.44 -10.66
N HIS A 219 14.15 -11.19 -11.01
CA HIS A 219 13.38 -11.06 -12.25
C HIS A 219 12.17 -10.15 -12.11
#